data_c03c6b47cf6b84a3f19112d6e236f4c7
#
_entry.id   c03c6b47cf6b84a3f19112d6e236f4c7
#
_cell.length_a   1.000
_cell.length_b   1.000
_cell.length_c   1.000
_cell.angle_alpha   90.00
_cell.angle_beta   90.00
_cell.angle_gamma   90.00
#
_symmetry.space_group_name_H-M   'P 1'
#
loop_
_entity.id
_entity.type
_entity.pdbx_description
1 polymer ?
#
loop_
_entity_poly.entity_id
_entity_poly.type
_entity_poly.pdbx_seq_one_letter_code
_entity_poly.pdbx_strand_id
1 'polypeptide(L)'
;RYCLTQTIHMEYSDACSTLLFNPENYEWTRDVGDTFNIGDIYPPLVKSHSYVGNVTSSLAKELGLSSDVAVYAGGGDNACGAIGAGVIHDKSALCSIGTSGVVLNVEYQRVTSYDSNLHLFNHSVPDTYYAMGVTLAAGYSLNWLKQTFFENESFEEILNLAASSKIGANGLLFTPYLAGERTPHGDAQIRGSFIGISGQHTKADFARAVIEGITYSLYDSIKIMRRAGHEMNSITSIGGGAKSRFWLQLQADIFNVQIKRLKHEEGPSMGAAILAAYGLGWFKTIESCVEAFIKVDEVFEPNNENHDLYEQYYSVYEAIYKQTKQLTADLLTITN
;
A
#
# COMPACT_ATOMS: atom_id res chain seq x y z
N ARG A 1 10.57 -21.56 -1.59
CA ARG A 1 9.83 -22.85 -1.74
C ARG A 1 10.71 -23.96 -2.32
N TYR A 2 11.40 -23.70 -3.42
CA TYR A 2 12.25 -24.71 -4.06
C TYR A 2 13.28 -25.33 -3.09
N CYS A 3 13.98 -24.50 -2.30
CA CYS A 3 14.92 -25.00 -1.30
C CYS A 3 14.27 -25.90 -0.23
N LEU A 4 13.00 -25.69 0.07
CA LEU A 4 12.26 -26.49 1.06
C LEU A 4 11.74 -27.80 0.49
N THR A 5 11.17 -27.77 -0.73
CA THR A 5 10.36 -28.86 -1.28
C THR A 5 10.94 -29.51 -2.53
N GLN A 6 11.92 -28.87 -3.18
CA GLN A 6 12.45 -29.23 -4.52
C GLN A 6 11.37 -29.18 -5.62
N THR A 7 10.25 -28.46 -5.39
CA THR A 7 9.20 -28.23 -6.39
C THR A 7 9.17 -26.78 -6.84
N ILE A 8 8.82 -26.54 -8.11
CA ILE A 8 8.75 -25.22 -8.71
C ILE A 8 7.29 -24.94 -9.08
N HIS A 9 6.75 -23.85 -8.54
CA HIS A 9 5.42 -23.35 -8.85
C HIS A 9 5.43 -21.82 -8.81
N MET A 10 4.47 -21.18 -9.47
CA MET A 10 4.19 -19.75 -9.34
C MET A 10 2.77 -19.56 -8.83
N GLU A 11 2.59 -18.68 -7.87
CA GLU A 11 1.29 -18.37 -7.32
C GLU A 11 0.65 -17.18 -8.08
N TYR A 12 -0.68 -17.13 -8.19
CA TYR A 12 -1.39 -16.19 -9.08
C TYR A 12 -1.11 -14.73 -8.80
N SER A 13 -1.11 -14.29 -7.54
CA SER A 13 -0.89 -12.88 -7.21
C SER A 13 0.55 -12.43 -7.51
N ASP A 14 1.50 -13.35 -7.35
CA ASP A 14 2.91 -13.12 -7.69
C ASP A 14 3.14 -13.24 -9.21
N ALA A 15 2.47 -14.19 -9.88
CA ALA A 15 2.51 -14.35 -11.34
C ALA A 15 1.99 -13.08 -12.05
N CYS A 16 0.96 -12.44 -11.50
CA CYS A 16 0.36 -11.23 -12.06
C CYS A 16 1.37 -10.07 -12.16
N SER A 17 2.35 -10.00 -11.27
CA SER A 17 3.40 -8.97 -11.29
C SER A 17 4.44 -9.15 -12.39
N THR A 18 4.50 -10.31 -13.03
CA THR A 18 5.47 -10.62 -14.10
C THR A 18 5.14 -9.98 -15.45
N LEU A 19 3.91 -9.51 -15.65
CA LEU A 19 3.34 -9.07 -16.95
C LEU A 19 3.22 -10.20 -17.99
N LEU A 20 3.50 -11.44 -17.63
CA LEU A 20 3.40 -12.64 -18.47
C LEU A 20 2.18 -13.50 -18.15
N PHE A 21 1.37 -13.07 -17.19
CA PHE A 21 0.19 -13.78 -16.70
C PHE A 21 -1.08 -13.01 -17.06
N ASN A 22 -2.08 -13.73 -17.56
CA ASN A 22 -3.40 -13.17 -17.82
C ASN A 22 -4.28 -13.34 -16.57
N PRO A 23 -4.64 -12.22 -15.90
CA PRO A 23 -5.42 -12.27 -14.65
C PRO A 23 -6.87 -12.70 -14.85
N GLU A 24 -7.39 -12.71 -16.09
CA GLU A 24 -8.80 -13.08 -16.38
C GLU A 24 -8.99 -14.60 -16.45
N ASN A 25 -8.12 -15.29 -17.18
CA ASN A 25 -8.23 -16.73 -17.41
C ASN A 25 -7.28 -17.55 -16.54
N TYR A 26 -6.47 -16.90 -15.68
CA TYR A 26 -5.50 -17.53 -14.80
C TYR A 26 -4.47 -18.40 -15.54
N GLU A 27 -3.99 -17.89 -16.68
CA GLU A 27 -3.05 -18.58 -17.55
C GLU A 27 -1.83 -17.72 -17.90
N TRP A 28 -0.73 -18.34 -18.27
CA TRP A 28 0.41 -17.64 -18.82
C TRP A 28 0.12 -17.10 -20.22
N THR A 29 0.50 -15.84 -20.47
CA THR A 29 0.43 -15.20 -21.79
C THR A 29 1.70 -15.54 -22.58
N ARG A 30 1.66 -16.61 -23.36
CA ARG A 30 2.84 -17.12 -24.11
C ARG A 30 3.25 -16.19 -25.25
N ASP A 31 2.33 -15.46 -25.84
CA ASP A 31 2.60 -14.56 -26.98
C ASP A 31 3.69 -13.53 -26.69
N VAL A 32 3.79 -13.05 -25.44
CA VAL A 32 4.87 -12.14 -25.01
C VAL A 32 6.21 -12.88 -25.02
N GLY A 33 6.25 -14.08 -24.45
CA GLY A 33 7.44 -14.93 -24.44
C GLY A 33 7.91 -15.28 -25.85
N ASP A 34 7.00 -15.65 -26.72
CA ASP A 34 7.29 -15.99 -28.12
C ASP A 34 7.81 -14.77 -28.89
N THR A 35 7.20 -13.59 -28.69
CA THR A 35 7.66 -12.34 -29.31
C THR A 35 9.11 -11.98 -28.95
N PHE A 36 9.49 -12.20 -27.70
CA PHE A 36 10.84 -11.90 -27.20
C PHE A 36 11.78 -13.11 -27.20
N ASN A 37 11.35 -14.27 -27.70
CA ASN A 37 12.11 -15.51 -27.75
C ASN A 37 12.67 -15.91 -26.37
N ILE A 38 11.85 -15.81 -25.33
CA ILE A 38 12.25 -16.07 -23.92
C ILE A 38 12.37 -17.58 -23.63
N GLY A 39 11.73 -18.42 -24.44
CA GLY A 39 11.67 -19.87 -24.21
C GLY A 39 10.63 -20.27 -23.16
N ASP A 40 10.62 -21.56 -22.78
CA ASP A 40 9.64 -22.11 -21.83
C ASP A 40 10.11 -21.92 -20.37
N ILE A 41 9.81 -20.75 -19.82
CA ILE A 41 10.13 -20.35 -18.43
C ILE A 41 8.90 -20.38 -17.51
N TYR A 42 7.79 -20.93 -17.97
CA TYR A 42 6.48 -20.84 -17.33
C TYR A 42 6.24 -21.99 -16.33
N PRO A 43 6.44 -21.79 -15.00
CA PRO A 43 6.18 -22.84 -14.03
C PRO A 43 4.68 -23.12 -13.88
N PRO A 44 4.29 -24.30 -13.37
CA PRO A 44 2.90 -24.58 -13.02
C PRO A 44 2.33 -23.53 -12.07
N LEU A 45 1.13 -23.05 -12.37
CA LEU A 45 0.41 -22.08 -11.58
C LEU A 45 -0.35 -22.76 -10.44
N VAL A 46 -0.40 -22.10 -9.27
CA VAL A 46 -1.08 -22.62 -8.08
C VAL A 46 -1.81 -21.51 -7.34
N LYS A 47 -2.87 -21.89 -6.58
CA LYS A 47 -3.55 -20.97 -5.66
C LYS A 47 -2.67 -20.71 -4.43
N SER A 48 -2.84 -19.55 -3.79
CA SER A 48 -2.05 -19.10 -2.64
C SER A 48 -2.05 -20.08 -1.45
N HIS A 49 -3.17 -20.75 -1.21
CA HIS A 49 -3.34 -21.73 -0.14
C HIS A 49 -3.06 -23.17 -0.59
N SER A 50 -2.52 -23.39 -1.79
CA SER A 50 -2.22 -24.76 -2.28
C SER A 50 -1.05 -25.37 -1.53
N TYR A 51 -1.21 -26.66 -1.18
CA TYR A 51 -0.10 -27.49 -0.77
C TYR A 51 0.87 -27.69 -1.95
N VAL A 52 2.16 -27.49 -1.72
CA VAL A 52 3.19 -27.56 -2.77
C VAL A 52 4.31 -28.58 -2.46
N GLY A 53 4.17 -29.33 -1.40
CA GLY A 53 5.09 -30.38 -1.00
C GLY A 53 5.41 -30.38 0.49
N ASN A 54 6.15 -31.37 0.94
CA ASN A 54 6.73 -31.38 2.28
C ASN A 54 8.17 -30.87 2.26
N VAL A 55 8.65 -30.44 3.41
CA VAL A 55 10.07 -30.16 3.61
C VAL A 55 10.84 -31.45 3.32
N THR A 56 11.91 -31.37 2.50
CA THR A 56 12.74 -32.54 2.17
C THR A 56 13.31 -33.20 3.41
N SER A 57 13.42 -34.52 3.40
CA SER A 57 13.90 -35.31 4.56
C SER A 57 15.30 -34.88 5.04
N SER A 58 16.18 -34.47 4.12
CA SER A 58 17.51 -33.96 4.42
C SER A 58 17.45 -32.64 5.20
N LEU A 59 16.63 -31.69 4.72
CA LEU A 59 16.48 -30.39 5.35
C LEU A 59 15.70 -30.49 6.67
N ALA A 60 14.66 -31.31 6.73
CA ALA A 60 13.94 -31.58 7.97
C ALA A 60 14.87 -32.10 9.07
N LYS A 61 15.76 -33.04 8.75
CA LYS A 61 16.78 -33.57 9.68
C LYS A 61 17.76 -32.50 10.12
N GLU A 62 18.24 -31.66 9.20
CA GLU A 62 19.18 -30.55 9.49
C GLU A 62 18.55 -29.52 10.45
N LEU A 63 17.27 -29.17 10.22
CA LEU A 63 16.55 -28.18 11.00
C LEU A 63 15.87 -28.74 12.27
N GLY A 64 15.94 -30.05 12.50
CA GLY A 64 15.24 -30.70 13.62
C GLY A 64 13.71 -30.70 13.49
N LEU A 65 13.21 -30.66 12.24
CA LEU A 65 11.78 -30.70 11.91
C LEU A 65 11.33 -32.13 11.62
N SER A 66 10.01 -32.34 11.70
CA SER A 66 9.40 -33.57 11.17
C SER A 66 9.42 -33.56 9.64
N SER A 67 9.54 -34.73 9.02
CA SER A 67 9.53 -34.89 7.55
C SER A 67 8.13 -34.69 6.93
N ASP A 68 7.09 -34.58 7.75
CA ASP A 68 5.71 -34.34 7.32
C ASP A 68 5.29 -32.88 7.38
N VAL A 69 6.24 -31.97 7.65
CA VAL A 69 5.97 -30.51 7.62
C VAL A 69 5.57 -30.11 6.21
N ALA A 70 4.30 -29.74 6.08
CA ALA A 70 3.71 -29.32 4.81
C ALA A 70 4.08 -27.86 4.48
N VAL A 71 4.33 -27.62 3.19
CA VAL A 71 4.63 -26.29 2.65
C VAL A 71 3.49 -25.86 1.74
N TYR A 72 3.04 -24.61 1.93
CA TYR A 72 1.98 -23.99 1.14
C TYR A 72 2.54 -22.88 0.27
N ALA A 73 1.82 -22.54 -0.80
CA ALA A 73 2.32 -21.63 -1.82
C ALA A 73 2.63 -20.22 -1.29
N GLY A 74 1.78 -19.66 -0.45
CA GLY A 74 1.84 -18.23 -0.08
C GLY A 74 1.37 -17.34 -1.25
N GLY A 75 1.73 -16.06 -1.24
CA GLY A 75 1.33 -15.11 -2.28
C GLY A 75 2.30 -13.94 -2.37
N GLY A 76 2.05 -13.02 -3.29
CA GLY A 76 2.76 -11.76 -3.40
C GLY A 76 2.66 -10.95 -2.12
N ASP A 77 3.67 -10.14 -1.82
CA ASP A 77 3.81 -9.42 -0.55
C ASP A 77 2.60 -8.50 -0.24
N ASN A 78 2.13 -7.72 -1.23
CA ASN A 78 0.97 -6.84 -1.05
C ASN A 78 -0.33 -7.64 -0.81
N ALA A 79 -0.54 -8.75 -1.53
CA ALA A 79 -1.69 -9.62 -1.35
C ALA A 79 -1.68 -10.29 0.04
N CYS A 80 -0.52 -10.82 0.46
CA CYS A 80 -0.34 -11.35 1.81
C CYS A 80 -0.47 -10.25 2.86
N GLY A 81 0.05 -9.05 2.60
CA GLY A 81 -0.09 -7.89 3.47
C GLY A 81 -1.54 -7.48 3.71
N ALA A 82 -2.35 -7.50 2.66
CA ALA A 82 -3.79 -7.24 2.77
C ALA A 82 -4.50 -8.29 3.64
N ILE A 83 -4.24 -9.59 3.42
CA ILE A 83 -4.78 -10.68 4.27
C ILE A 83 -4.31 -10.50 5.72
N GLY A 84 -3.01 -10.24 5.94
CA GLY A 84 -2.42 -10.02 7.25
C GLY A 84 -2.94 -8.77 7.96
N ALA A 85 -3.57 -7.86 7.24
CA ALA A 85 -4.26 -6.68 7.76
C ALA A 85 -5.79 -6.88 7.89
N GLY A 86 -6.31 -8.06 7.57
CA GLY A 86 -7.74 -8.35 7.60
C GLY A 86 -8.54 -7.75 6.43
N VAL A 87 -7.85 -7.33 5.38
CA VAL A 87 -8.46 -6.70 4.19
C VAL A 87 -8.66 -7.79 3.14
N ILE A 88 -9.82 -8.45 3.20
CA ILE A 88 -10.19 -9.60 2.37
C ILE A 88 -11.57 -9.46 1.71
N HIS A 89 -12.30 -8.40 1.99
CA HIS A 89 -13.63 -8.15 1.46
C HIS A 89 -13.66 -6.86 0.63
N ASP A 90 -14.61 -6.76 -0.29
CA ASP A 90 -14.97 -5.49 -0.93
C ASP A 90 -15.34 -4.44 0.13
N LYS A 91 -15.24 -3.17 -0.22
CA LYS A 91 -15.46 -2.03 0.68
C LYS A 91 -14.52 -1.96 1.89
N SER A 92 -13.50 -2.83 1.93
CA SER A 92 -12.37 -2.70 2.84
C SER A 92 -11.09 -2.44 2.07
N ALA A 93 -10.27 -1.53 2.58
CA ALA A 93 -9.00 -1.18 1.95
C ALA A 93 -7.85 -1.22 2.97
N LEU A 94 -6.64 -1.28 2.44
CA LEU A 94 -5.40 -1.16 3.18
C LEU A 94 -4.74 0.18 2.84
N CYS A 95 -4.27 0.90 3.85
CA CYS A 95 -3.33 2.00 3.70
C CYS A 95 -2.02 1.64 4.39
N SER A 96 -0.96 1.44 3.64
CA SER A 96 0.37 1.12 4.16
C SER A 96 1.30 2.32 4.00
N ILE A 97 1.83 2.83 5.11
CA ILE A 97 2.77 3.96 5.11
C ILE A 97 4.14 3.49 5.59
N GLY A 98 4.93 3.02 4.64
CA GLY A 98 6.36 2.71 4.79
C GLY A 98 7.22 3.82 4.20
N THR A 99 8.37 3.49 3.61
CA THR A 99 9.20 4.44 2.82
C THR A 99 8.38 5.03 1.68
N SER A 100 7.72 4.19 0.90
CA SER A 100 6.63 4.53 -0.02
C SER A 100 5.28 4.39 0.68
N GLY A 101 4.20 4.84 0.03
CA GLY A 101 2.84 4.67 0.51
C GLY A 101 2.01 3.87 -0.49
N VAL A 102 1.12 3.02 0.02
CA VAL A 102 0.24 2.18 -0.80
C VAL A 102 -1.18 2.30 -0.28
N VAL A 103 -2.12 2.48 -1.20
CA VAL A 103 -3.54 2.21 -0.95
C VAL A 103 -3.95 1.04 -1.82
N LEU A 104 -4.51 0.01 -1.20
CA LEU A 104 -4.98 -1.20 -1.85
C LEU A 104 -6.45 -1.42 -1.51
N ASN A 105 -7.28 -1.66 -2.51
CA ASN A 105 -8.70 -1.98 -2.36
C ASN A 105 -9.00 -3.35 -2.96
N VAL A 106 -9.75 -4.19 -2.22
CA VAL A 106 -10.15 -5.53 -2.69
C VAL A 106 -11.38 -5.41 -3.61
N GLU A 107 -11.39 -6.22 -4.67
CA GLU A 107 -12.44 -6.25 -5.68
C GLU A 107 -12.88 -7.69 -5.95
N TYR A 108 -14.21 -7.92 -5.97
CA TYR A 108 -14.79 -9.20 -6.41
C TYR A 108 -15.00 -9.27 -7.92
N GLN A 109 -15.09 -8.12 -8.58
CA GLN A 109 -15.19 -8.02 -10.03
C GLN A 109 -14.04 -7.17 -10.53
N ARG A 110 -13.32 -7.69 -11.51
CA ARG A 110 -12.23 -6.95 -12.13
C ARG A 110 -12.74 -5.70 -12.83
N VAL A 111 -12.30 -4.54 -12.39
CA VAL A 111 -12.46 -3.30 -13.15
C VAL A 111 -11.43 -3.28 -14.28
N THR A 112 -11.88 -3.08 -15.50
CA THR A 112 -11.02 -3.18 -16.69
C THR A 112 -10.11 -1.99 -16.90
N SER A 113 -10.39 -0.84 -16.28
CA SER A 113 -9.59 0.37 -16.46
C SER A 113 -9.71 1.32 -15.26
N TYR A 114 -8.58 1.83 -14.84
CA TYR A 114 -8.42 2.96 -13.92
C TYR A 114 -7.68 4.11 -14.62
N ASP A 115 -7.92 4.29 -15.91
CA ASP A 115 -7.18 5.25 -16.76
C ASP A 115 -5.66 5.11 -16.66
N SER A 116 -5.19 3.86 -16.48
CA SER A 116 -3.79 3.48 -16.31
C SER A 116 -3.11 4.06 -15.05
N ASN A 117 -3.86 4.56 -14.09
CA ASN A 117 -3.32 5.22 -12.90
C ASN A 117 -3.14 4.29 -11.70
N LEU A 118 -3.76 3.11 -11.71
CA LEU A 118 -3.64 2.09 -10.67
C LEU A 118 -3.14 0.78 -11.25
N HIS A 119 -2.50 0.00 -10.40
CA HIS A 119 -2.17 -1.40 -10.69
C HIS A 119 -3.36 -2.29 -10.33
N LEU A 120 -3.62 -3.30 -11.15
CA LEU A 120 -4.63 -4.32 -10.90
C LEU A 120 -3.97 -5.69 -10.88
N PHE A 121 -4.22 -6.46 -9.81
CA PHE A 121 -3.65 -7.79 -9.59
C PHE A 121 -4.71 -8.78 -9.14
N ASN A 122 -4.45 -10.07 -9.35
CA ASN A 122 -5.16 -11.12 -8.64
C ASN A 122 -4.79 -11.07 -7.15
N HIS A 123 -5.77 -11.24 -6.29
CA HIS A 123 -5.55 -11.33 -4.85
C HIS A 123 -5.21 -12.77 -4.43
N SER A 124 -4.60 -12.94 -3.27
CA SER A 124 -4.37 -14.25 -2.67
C SER A 124 -5.63 -14.86 -2.03
N VAL A 125 -6.67 -14.06 -1.83
CA VAL A 125 -8.03 -14.56 -1.56
C VAL A 125 -8.59 -15.14 -2.87
N PRO A 126 -9.14 -16.36 -2.86
CA PRO A 126 -9.66 -16.98 -4.08
C PRO A 126 -10.68 -16.12 -4.81
N ASP A 127 -10.59 -16.10 -6.14
CA ASP A 127 -11.53 -15.46 -7.06
C ASP A 127 -11.76 -13.95 -6.79
N THR A 128 -10.75 -13.27 -6.25
CA THR A 128 -10.76 -11.83 -6.01
C THR A 128 -9.56 -11.14 -6.66
N TYR A 129 -9.67 -9.83 -6.80
CA TYR A 129 -8.64 -8.94 -7.32
C TYR A 129 -8.35 -7.83 -6.32
N TYR A 130 -7.31 -7.06 -6.56
CA TYR A 130 -7.12 -5.79 -5.87
C TYR A 130 -6.58 -4.71 -6.81
N ALA A 131 -7.07 -3.51 -6.63
CA ALA A 131 -6.50 -2.32 -7.23
C ALA A 131 -5.51 -1.68 -6.23
N MET A 132 -4.41 -1.15 -6.74
CA MET A 132 -3.35 -0.58 -5.91
C MET A 132 -2.81 0.72 -6.50
N GLY A 133 -2.86 1.79 -5.71
CA GLY A 133 -2.16 3.04 -5.98
C GLY A 133 -0.92 3.16 -5.11
N VAL A 134 0.12 3.78 -5.64
CA VAL A 134 1.43 3.89 -4.98
C VAL A 134 1.94 5.31 -5.04
N THR A 135 2.25 5.91 -3.88
CA THR A 135 3.08 7.11 -3.78
C THR A 135 4.53 6.74 -3.43
N LEU A 136 5.49 7.38 -4.10
CA LEU A 136 6.90 6.97 -4.01
C LEU A 136 7.59 7.44 -2.72
N ALA A 137 7.11 8.52 -2.12
CA ALA A 137 7.79 9.19 -1.00
C ALA A 137 6.83 9.51 0.15
N ALA A 138 6.30 8.50 0.85
CA ALA A 138 5.49 8.67 2.04
C ALA A 138 6.37 8.87 3.30
N GLY A 139 6.72 7.82 3.99
CA GLY A 139 7.65 7.90 5.12
C GLY A 139 9.02 8.43 4.74
N TYR A 140 9.43 8.30 3.47
CA TYR A 140 10.62 8.94 2.95
C TYR A 140 10.56 10.47 3.07
N SER A 141 9.42 11.08 2.78
CA SER A 141 9.23 12.53 2.96
C SER A 141 9.35 12.96 4.43
N LEU A 142 8.79 12.18 5.35
CA LEU A 142 8.94 12.44 6.78
C LEU A 142 10.39 12.28 7.24
N ASN A 143 11.08 11.25 6.76
CA ASN A 143 12.49 11.03 7.07
C ASN A 143 13.38 12.14 6.49
N TRP A 144 13.11 12.56 5.26
CA TRP A 144 13.79 13.71 4.64
C TRP A 144 13.57 14.99 5.45
N LEU A 145 12.32 15.27 5.84
CA LEU A 145 12.00 16.43 6.69
C LEU A 145 12.81 16.38 8.00
N LYS A 146 12.84 15.20 8.66
CA LYS A 146 13.62 15.01 9.90
C LYS A 146 15.09 15.32 9.68
N GLN A 147 15.70 14.74 8.67
CA GLN A 147 17.14 14.91 8.40
C GLN A 147 17.50 16.35 8.02
N THR A 148 16.56 17.08 7.39
CA THR A 148 16.83 18.44 6.87
C THR A 148 16.55 19.53 7.90
N PHE A 149 15.51 19.39 8.74
CA PHE A 149 15.03 20.47 9.61
C PHE A 149 14.90 20.09 11.09
N PHE A 150 15.00 18.78 11.43
CA PHE A 150 14.70 18.27 12.77
C PHE A 150 15.73 17.23 13.22
N GLU A 151 17.03 17.57 13.13
CA GLU A 151 18.13 16.61 13.38
C GLU A 151 18.07 15.97 14.78
N ASN A 152 17.65 16.73 15.80
CA ASN A 152 17.67 16.31 17.21
C ASN A 152 16.32 15.75 17.69
N GLU A 153 15.24 15.98 16.94
CA GLU A 153 13.90 15.56 17.30
C GLU A 153 13.63 14.10 16.85
N SER A 154 12.94 13.33 17.68
CA SER A 154 12.39 12.02 17.32
C SER A 154 11.20 12.17 16.37
N PHE A 155 10.83 11.10 15.68
CA PHE A 155 9.59 11.10 14.86
C PHE A 155 8.34 11.41 15.70
N GLU A 156 8.29 10.95 16.95
CA GLU A 156 7.17 11.23 17.85
C GLU A 156 7.08 12.73 18.17
N GLU A 157 8.20 13.38 18.47
CA GLU A 157 8.23 14.81 18.72
C GLU A 157 7.82 15.63 17.48
N ILE A 158 8.26 15.21 16.27
CA ILE A 158 7.86 15.86 15.02
C ILE A 158 6.34 15.71 14.79
N LEU A 159 5.76 14.53 15.05
CA LEU A 159 4.34 14.30 14.91
C LEU A 159 3.52 15.06 15.95
N ASN A 160 4.00 15.18 17.19
CA ASN A 160 3.38 15.99 18.23
C ASN A 160 3.43 17.48 17.87
N LEU A 161 4.55 17.94 17.30
CA LEU A 161 4.69 19.30 16.81
C LEU A 161 3.71 19.57 15.65
N ALA A 162 3.61 18.66 14.68
CA ALA A 162 2.64 18.74 13.59
C ALA A 162 1.19 18.82 14.11
N ALA A 163 0.86 18.03 15.15
CA ALA A 163 -0.46 18.06 15.78
C ALA A 163 -0.80 19.40 16.43
N SER A 164 0.19 20.20 16.83
CA SER A 164 -0.01 21.53 17.43
C SER A 164 -0.33 22.63 16.41
N SER A 165 -0.03 22.42 15.13
CA SER A 165 -0.42 23.35 14.07
C SER A 165 -1.89 23.16 13.66
N LYS A 166 -2.49 24.18 13.04
CA LYS A 166 -3.86 24.13 12.55
C LYS A 166 -3.99 23.27 11.29
N ILE A 167 -5.19 22.77 11.03
CA ILE A 167 -5.54 22.11 9.76
C ILE A 167 -5.14 23.01 8.59
N GLY A 168 -4.52 22.40 7.56
CA GLY A 168 -3.98 23.11 6.40
C GLY A 168 -2.70 23.88 6.69
N ALA A 169 -2.02 23.60 7.84
CA ALA A 169 -0.72 24.15 8.18
C ALA A 169 -0.62 25.67 7.98
N ASN A 170 -1.68 26.41 8.35
CA ASN A 170 -1.81 27.86 8.14
C ASN A 170 -1.66 28.29 6.65
N GLY A 171 -2.07 27.44 5.70
CA GLY A 171 -2.01 27.70 4.25
C GLY A 171 -0.72 27.23 3.58
N LEU A 172 0.09 26.41 4.27
CA LEU A 172 1.28 25.77 3.71
C LEU A 172 0.95 24.38 3.17
N LEU A 173 1.14 24.16 1.88
CA LEU A 173 0.98 22.86 1.24
C LEU A 173 2.34 22.26 0.86
N PHE A 174 2.44 20.93 0.93
CA PHE A 174 3.61 20.17 0.52
C PHE A 174 3.22 19.06 -0.45
N THR A 175 3.99 18.88 -1.54
CA THR A 175 3.87 17.74 -2.45
C THR A 175 5.01 16.77 -2.23
N PRO A 176 4.75 15.47 -1.93
CA PRO A 176 5.77 14.49 -1.55
C PRO A 176 6.55 13.90 -2.74
N TYR A 177 6.71 14.63 -3.83
CA TYR A 177 7.30 14.11 -5.08
C TYR A 177 8.83 14.08 -5.07
N LEU A 178 9.45 13.77 -3.92
CA LEU A 178 10.92 13.81 -3.74
C LEU A 178 11.67 12.84 -4.66
N ALA A 179 11.04 11.75 -5.07
CA ALA A 179 11.61 10.73 -5.96
C ALA A 179 10.79 10.57 -7.26
N GLY A 180 10.13 11.63 -7.71
CA GLY A 180 9.08 11.52 -8.71
C GLY A 180 7.75 11.08 -8.06
N GLU A 181 6.72 10.82 -8.87
CA GLU A 181 5.45 10.29 -8.37
C GLU A 181 4.87 9.26 -9.33
N ARG A 182 4.31 8.16 -8.78
CA ARG A 182 3.66 7.11 -9.56
C ARG A 182 2.18 7.40 -9.72
N THR A 183 1.38 7.23 -8.69
CA THR A 183 -0.06 7.49 -8.70
C THR A 183 -0.34 8.91 -8.23
N PRO A 184 -1.08 9.75 -8.95
CA PRO A 184 -1.75 9.49 -10.24
C PRO A 184 -0.94 9.89 -11.47
N HIS A 185 0.28 10.36 -11.34
CA HIS A 185 0.95 11.15 -12.36
C HIS A 185 1.84 10.34 -13.32
N GLY A 186 2.40 9.20 -12.85
CA GLY A 186 3.35 8.40 -13.63
C GLY A 186 4.58 9.19 -14.08
N ASP A 187 5.04 10.16 -13.27
CA ASP A 187 6.07 11.14 -13.62
C ASP A 187 7.31 10.99 -12.73
N ALA A 188 8.34 10.38 -13.27
CA ALA A 188 9.61 10.20 -12.57
C ALA A 188 10.43 11.51 -12.42
N GLN A 189 10.09 12.55 -13.19
CA GLN A 189 10.84 13.81 -13.22
C GLN A 189 10.27 14.88 -12.31
N ILE A 190 8.99 14.80 -11.92
CA ILE A 190 8.41 15.77 -10.97
C ILE A 190 9.20 15.78 -9.65
N ARG A 191 9.28 16.93 -9.00
CA ARG A 191 9.93 17.10 -7.70
C ARG A 191 8.98 17.73 -6.68
N GLY A 192 9.27 17.46 -5.40
CA GLY A 192 8.51 18.00 -4.29
C GLY A 192 8.56 19.52 -4.21
N SER A 193 7.53 20.12 -3.65
CA SER A 193 7.44 21.56 -3.46
C SER A 193 6.71 21.94 -2.18
N PHE A 194 7.06 23.08 -1.62
CA PHE A 194 6.26 23.80 -0.63
C PHE A 194 5.60 25.00 -1.30
N ILE A 195 4.29 25.12 -1.17
CA ILE A 195 3.50 26.22 -1.73
C ILE A 195 2.83 27.00 -0.60
N GLY A 196 2.87 28.32 -0.67
CA GLY A 196 2.23 29.19 0.31
C GLY A 196 3.12 29.62 1.49
N ILE A 197 4.44 29.45 1.40
CA ILE A 197 5.36 29.86 2.49
C ILE A 197 5.20 31.35 2.79
N SER A 198 5.05 31.67 4.09
CA SER A 198 5.07 33.01 4.61
C SER A 198 6.01 33.13 5.80
N GLY A 199 6.39 34.38 6.16
CA GLY A 199 7.28 34.62 7.31
C GLY A 199 6.67 34.28 8.68
N GLN A 200 5.39 33.89 8.75
CA GLN A 200 4.71 33.51 9.98
C GLN A 200 4.75 31.99 10.24
N HIS A 201 5.12 31.19 9.24
CA HIS A 201 5.17 29.74 9.39
C HIS A 201 6.29 29.31 10.34
N THR A 202 5.96 28.34 11.18
CA THR A 202 6.84 27.76 12.18
C THR A 202 7.24 26.32 11.78
N LYS A 203 8.18 25.73 12.50
CA LYS A 203 8.53 24.31 12.35
C LYS A 203 7.30 23.38 12.46
N ALA A 204 6.30 23.73 13.28
CA ALA A 204 5.05 22.99 13.43
C ALA A 204 4.26 22.95 12.12
N ASP A 205 4.20 24.06 11.41
CA ASP A 205 3.46 24.19 10.14
C ASP A 205 4.17 23.37 9.03
N PHE A 206 5.49 23.41 8.96
CA PHE A 206 6.24 22.58 8.02
C PHE A 206 6.05 21.09 8.30
N ALA A 207 6.11 20.67 9.58
CA ALA A 207 5.86 19.29 9.96
C ALA A 207 4.44 18.83 9.57
N ARG A 208 3.44 19.68 9.85
CA ARG A 208 2.05 19.39 9.50
C ARG A 208 1.84 19.35 7.99
N ALA A 209 2.36 20.30 7.25
CA ALA A 209 2.24 20.34 5.79
C ALA A 209 2.80 19.06 5.13
N VAL A 210 3.92 18.51 5.64
CA VAL A 210 4.48 17.25 5.14
C VAL A 210 3.57 16.07 5.43
N ILE A 211 3.03 15.94 6.65
CA ILE A 211 2.10 14.86 7.01
C ILE A 211 0.80 14.95 6.20
N GLU A 212 0.23 16.15 6.05
CA GLU A 212 -0.96 16.36 5.23
C GLU A 212 -0.67 16.08 3.75
N GLY A 213 0.46 16.53 3.20
CA GLY A 213 0.85 16.29 1.81
C GLY A 213 1.05 14.82 1.48
N ILE A 214 1.67 14.03 2.39
CA ILE A 214 1.76 12.58 2.25
C ILE A 214 0.35 11.95 2.21
N THR A 215 -0.53 12.41 3.09
CA THR A 215 -1.88 11.87 3.19
C THR A 215 -2.73 12.26 1.98
N TYR A 216 -2.57 13.47 1.42
CA TYR A 216 -3.21 13.88 0.17
C TYR A 216 -2.75 13.03 -1.02
N SER A 217 -1.46 12.70 -1.11
CA SER A 217 -0.94 11.81 -2.16
C SER A 217 -1.54 10.40 -2.09
N LEU A 218 -1.79 9.88 -0.88
CA LEU A 218 -2.53 8.62 -0.69
C LEU A 218 -4.01 8.78 -1.04
N TYR A 219 -4.59 9.94 -0.76
CA TYR A 219 -5.97 10.25 -1.09
C TYR A 219 -6.22 10.33 -2.60
N ASP A 220 -5.23 10.71 -3.42
CA ASP A 220 -5.29 10.63 -4.87
C ASP A 220 -5.72 9.23 -5.34
N SER A 221 -5.12 8.18 -4.76
CA SER A 221 -5.45 6.78 -5.07
C SER A 221 -6.90 6.43 -4.69
N ILE A 222 -7.36 6.88 -3.51
CA ILE A 222 -8.73 6.66 -3.04
C ILE A 222 -9.74 7.38 -3.95
N LYS A 223 -9.43 8.60 -4.38
CA LYS A 223 -10.31 9.38 -5.31
C LYS A 223 -10.46 8.68 -6.65
N ILE A 224 -9.37 8.08 -7.19
CA ILE A 224 -9.43 7.31 -8.44
C ILE A 224 -10.32 6.08 -8.26
N MET A 225 -10.16 5.32 -7.17
CA MET A 225 -10.98 4.15 -6.87
C MET A 225 -12.46 4.53 -6.72
N ARG A 226 -12.76 5.62 -5.99
CA ARG A 226 -14.15 6.12 -5.84
C ARG A 226 -14.76 6.59 -7.16
N ARG A 227 -14.00 7.25 -8.03
CA ARG A 227 -14.46 7.64 -9.39
C ARG A 227 -14.80 6.40 -10.25
N ALA A 228 -14.11 5.27 -10.03
CA ALA A 228 -14.40 4.00 -10.67
C ALA A 228 -15.60 3.24 -10.04
N GLY A 229 -16.25 3.81 -9.02
CA GLY A 229 -17.42 3.24 -8.38
C GLY A 229 -17.17 2.39 -7.14
N HIS A 230 -15.92 2.34 -6.63
CA HIS A 230 -15.61 1.60 -5.41
C HIS A 230 -16.02 2.39 -4.16
N GLU A 231 -16.81 1.75 -3.33
CA GLU A 231 -17.12 2.25 -2.00
C GLU A 231 -16.14 1.66 -0.98
N MET A 232 -15.70 2.48 -0.03
CA MET A 232 -14.85 2.06 1.07
C MET A 232 -15.54 2.40 2.38
N ASN A 233 -15.85 1.39 3.18
CA ASN A 233 -16.45 1.56 4.51
C ASN A 233 -15.39 1.69 5.60
N SER A 234 -14.24 1.07 5.40
CA SER A 234 -13.12 1.15 6.32
C SER A 234 -11.79 0.93 5.64
N ILE A 235 -10.74 1.55 6.17
CA ILE A 235 -9.35 1.35 5.76
C ILE A 235 -8.57 0.87 6.97
N THR A 236 -7.86 -0.26 6.84
CA THR A 236 -6.86 -0.67 7.83
C THR A 236 -5.55 0.05 7.52
N SER A 237 -5.07 0.87 8.46
CA SER A 237 -3.78 1.55 8.32
C SER A 237 -2.68 0.75 8.99
N ILE A 238 -1.56 0.56 8.27
CA ILE A 238 -0.38 -0.17 8.74
C ILE A 238 0.92 0.62 8.47
N GLY A 239 2.02 0.14 9.04
CA GLY A 239 3.33 0.77 8.87
C GLY A 239 3.58 1.94 9.83
N GLY A 240 4.53 2.81 9.46
CA GLY A 240 4.94 3.94 10.30
C GLY A 240 3.82 4.92 10.63
N GLY A 241 2.92 5.17 9.66
CA GLY A 241 1.77 6.06 9.82
C GLY A 241 0.72 5.56 10.83
N ALA A 242 0.62 4.24 11.02
CA ALA A 242 -0.32 3.63 11.97
C ALA A 242 0.11 3.76 13.44
N LYS A 243 1.36 4.18 13.71
CA LYS A 243 1.87 4.32 15.08
C LYS A 243 1.40 5.60 15.76
N SER A 244 0.95 6.60 15.01
CA SER A 244 0.53 7.90 15.54
C SER A 244 -0.99 8.07 15.51
N ARG A 245 -1.60 8.24 16.68
CA ARG A 245 -3.05 8.55 16.79
C ARG A 245 -3.43 9.81 16.02
N PHE A 246 -2.58 10.83 16.06
CA PHE A 246 -2.76 12.07 15.29
C PHE A 246 -2.83 11.76 13.78
N TRP A 247 -1.90 10.97 13.25
CA TRP A 247 -1.89 10.67 11.82
C TRP A 247 -3.04 9.75 11.40
N LEU A 248 -3.46 8.81 12.27
CA LEU A 248 -4.64 7.97 12.02
C LEU A 248 -5.92 8.79 11.97
N GLN A 249 -6.11 9.76 12.90
CA GLN A 249 -7.25 10.66 12.84
C GLN A 249 -7.21 11.55 11.59
N LEU A 250 -6.03 12.08 11.23
CA LEU A 250 -5.84 12.87 10.02
C LEU A 250 -6.17 12.06 8.76
N GLN A 251 -5.79 10.77 8.69
CA GLN A 251 -6.21 9.88 7.62
C GLN A 251 -7.74 9.73 7.59
N ALA A 252 -8.39 9.52 8.74
CA ALA A 252 -9.85 9.40 8.81
C ALA A 252 -10.53 10.66 8.27
N ASP A 253 -10.07 11.82 8.70
CA ASP A 253 -10.63 13.12 8.32
C ASP A 253 -10.42 13.42 6.82
N ILE A 254 -9.20 13.20 6.28
CA ILE A 254 -8.91 13.44 4.86
C ILE A 254 -9.61 12.42 3.96
N PHE A 255 -9.55 11.15 4.30
CA PHE A 255 -10.12 10.09 3.46
C PHE A 255 -11.65 10.01 3.55
N ASN A 256 -12.24 10.64 4.56
CA ASN A 256 -13.67 10.52 4.90
C ASN A 256 -14.12 9.08 4.99
N VAL A 257 -13.43 8.31 5.83
CA VAL A 257 -13.68 6.88 6.02
C VAL A 257 -13.14 6.45 7.38
N GLN A 258 -13.75 5.43 7.97
CA GLN A 258 -13.29 4.82 9.20
C GLN A 258 -11.88 4.23 9.02
N ILE A 259 -10.93 4.61 9.90
CA ILE A 259 -9.58 4.05 9.92
C ILE A 259 -9.43 3.07 11.08
N LYS A 260 -8.93 1.87 10.79
CA LYS A 260 -8.68 0.81 11.78
C LYS A 260 -7.18 0.68 12.05
N ARG A 261 -6.81 0.62 13.33
CA ARG A 261 -5.48 0.23 13.79
C ARG A 261 -5.52 -1.20 14.31
N LEU A 262 -4.54 -2.01 13.93
CA LEU A 262 -4.42 -3.38 14.42
C LEU A 262 -3.72 -3.42 15.79
N LYS A 263 -4.07 -4.42 16.58
CA LYS A 263 -3.42 -4.71 17.87
C LYS A 263 -1.98 -5.21 17.66
N HIS A 264 -1.79 -6.03 16.65
CA HIS A 264 -0.50 -6.57 16.23
C HIS A 264 -0.42 -6.46 14.71
N GLU A 265 0.72 -6.00 14.23
CA GLU A 265 0.99 -5.80 12.82
C GLU A 265 2.21 -6.62 12.42
N GLU A 266 1.96 -7.77 11.79
CA GLU A 266 2.99 -8.69 11.29
C GLU A 266 3.09 -8.67 9.76
N GLY A 267 2.28 -7.82 9.12
CA GLY A 267 2.31 -7.60 7.67
C GLY A 267 2.14 -8.86 6.84
N PRO A 268 2.93 -9.00 5.73
CA PRO A 268 2.81 -10.14 4.81
C PRO A 268 3.04 -11.50 5.45
N SER A 269 3.85 -11.59 6.52
CA SER A 269 4.12 -12.86 7.21
C SER A 269 2.86 -13.43 7.87
N MET A 270 2.02 -12.58 8.45
CA MET A 270 0.72 -12.99 8.99
C MET A 270 -0.20 -13.50 7.87
N GLY A 271 -0.25 -12.81 6.73
CA GLY A 271 -1.05 -13.26 5.58
C GLY A 271 -0.61 -14.64 5.06
N ALA A 272 0.71 -14.85 4.96
CA ALA A 272 1.25 -16.15 4.56
C ALA A 272 0.90 -17.25 5.58
N ALA A 273 0.94 -16.96 6.89
CA ALA A 273 0.54 -17.88 7.94
C ALA A 273 -0.97 -18.21 7.87
N ILE A 274 -1.81 -17.21 7.62
CA ILE A 274 -3.26 -17.39 7.43
C ILE A 274 -3.54 -18.30 6.22
N LEU A 275 -2.86 -18.07 5.09
CA LEU A 275 -2.99 -18.89 3.88
C LEU A 275 -2.57 -20.35 4.14
N ALA A 276 -1.49 -20.56 4.89
CA ALA A 276 -1.05 -21.90 5.27
C ALA A 276 -2.05 -22.58 6.23
N ALA A 277 -2.56 -21.87 7.24
CA ALA A 277 -3.56 -22.40 8.18
C ALA A 277 -4.88 -22.75 7.47
N TYR A 278 -5.31 -21.91 6.53
CA TYR A 278 -6.48 -22.20 5.69
C TYR A 278 -6.23 -23.39 4.76
N GLY A 279 -5.09 -23.44 4.07
CA GLY A 279 -4.71 -24.54 3.17
C GLY A 279 -4.57 -25.88 3.89
N LEU A 280 -4.11 -25.88 5.15
CA LEU A 280 -4.04 -27.06 6.01
C LEU A 280 -5.43 -27.53 6.51
N GLY A 281 -6.46 -26.71 6.34
CA GLY A 281 -7.82 -27.03 6.77
C GLY A 281 -8.10 -26.81 8.27
N TRP A 282 -7.30 -26.00 8.95
CA TRP A 282 -7.57 -25.60 10.34
C TRP A 282 -8.84 -24.76 10.46
N PHE A 283 -9.19 -24.07 9.39
CA PHE A 283 -10.40 -23.26 9.29
C PHE A 283 -11.19 -23.62 8.04
N LYS A 284 -12.52 -23.50 8.11
CA LYS A 284 -13.40 -23.82 6.99
C LYS A 284 -13.37 -22.75 5.88
N THR A 285 -13.15 -21.50 6.28
CA THR A 285 -13.10 -20.34 5.37
C THR A 285 -11.93 -19.44 5.72
N ILE A 286 -11.48 -18.63 4.77
CA ILE A 286 -10.40 -17.68 4.99
C ILE A 286 -10.84 -16.55 5.95
N GLU A 287 -12.13 -16.19 5.93
CA GLU A 287 -12.73 -15.21 6.83
C GLU A 287 -12.60 -15.65 8.28
N SER A 288 -12.98 -16.91 8.58
CA SER A 288 -12.88 -17.45 9.94
C SER A 288 -11.42 -17.52 10.42
N CYS A 289 -10.48 -17.73 9.50
CA CYS A 289 -9.06 -17.69 9.81
C CYS A 289 -8.61 -16.26 10.14
N VAL A 290 -8.97 -15.29 9.31
CA VAL A 290 -8.67 -13.88 9.53
C VAL A 290 -9.27 -13.38 10.84
N GLU A 291 -10.53 -13.69 11.14
CA GLU A 291 -11.20 -13.33 12.40
C GLU A 291 -10.48 -13.90 13.64
N ALA A 292 -9.87 -15.08 13.53
CA ALA A 292 -9.14 -15.69 14.62
C ALA A 292 -7.82 -14.96 14.92
N PHE A 293 -7.08 -14.58 13.88
CA PHE A 293 -5.71 -14.03 14.00
C PHE A 293 -5.68 -12.51 14.05
N ILE A 294 -6.54 -11.81 13.30
CA ILE A 294 -6.51 -10.36 13.21
C ILE A 294 -7.44 -9.72 14.24
N LYS A 295 -6.91 -8.78 15.01
CA LYS A 295 -7.66 -8.04 16.02
C LYS A 295 -7.45 -6.54 15.82
N VAL A 296 -8.56 -5.82 15.73
CA VAL A 296 -8.56 -4.35 15.75
C VAL A 296 -8.32 -3.87 17.17
N ASP A 297 -7.41 -2.93 17.33
CA ASP A 297 -7.11 -2.26 18.59
C ASP A 297 -7.98 -1.02 18.78
N GLU A 298 -8.02 -0.18 17.74
CA GLU A 298 -8.70 1.10 17.79
C GLU A 298 -9.29 1.48 16.42
N VAL A 299 -10.36 2.25 16.47
CA VAL A 299 -11.05 2.76 15.29
C VAL A 299 -11.14 4.28 15.39
N PHE A 300 -10.83 4.97 14.30
CA PHE A 300 -10.87 6.42 14.16
C PHE A 300 -11.99 6.77 13.18
N GLU A 301 -12.98 7.49 13.66
CA GLU A 301 -14.09 7.97 12.84
C GLU A 301 -13.75 9.31 12.21
N PRO A 302 -14.16 9.57 10.95
CA PRO A 302 -13.97 10.87 10.32
C PRO A 302 -14.76 11.97 11.01
N ASN A 303 -14.18 13.14 11.13
CA ASN A 303 -14.90 14.36 11.52
C ASN A 303 -15.30 15.12 10.25
N ASN A 304 -16.61 15.30 10.03
CA ASN A 304 -17.14 15.92 8.82
C ASN A 304 -16.69 17.37 8.64
N GLU A 305 -16.61 18.17 9.71
CA GLU A 305 -16.16 19.56 9.63
C GLU A 305 -14.69 19.66 9.22
N ASN A 306 -13.86 18.76 9.76
CA ASN A 306 -12.46 18.67 9.36
C ASN A 306 -12.33 18.18 7.91
N HIS A 307 -13.14 17.20 7.50
CA HIS A 307 -13.15 16.70 6.12
C HIS A 307 -13.47 17.81 5.12
N ASP A 308 -14.54 18.58 5.37
CA ASP A 308 -14.96 19.67 4.49
C ASP A 308 -13.85 20.75 4.36
N LEU A 309 -13.10 21.00 5.42
CA LEU A 309 -11.95 21.90 5.38
C LEU A 309 -10.76 21.27 4.61
N TYR A 310 -10.48 19.98 4.82
CA TYR A 310 -9.43 19.28 4.09
C TYR A 310 -9.72 19.16 2.59
N GLU A 311 -10.97 19.00 2.17
CA GLU A 311 -11.36 19.00 0.74
C GLU A 311 -11.06 20.35 0.07
N GLN A 312 -11.20 21.48 0.79
CA GLN A 312 -10.83 22.79 0.27
C GLN A 312 -9.30 22.89 0.04
N TYR A 313 -8.49 22.42 1.00
CA TYR A 313 -7.03 22.39 0.83
C TYR A 313 -6.60 21.38 -0.25
N TYR A 314 -7.25 20.22 -0.29
CA TYR A 314 -6.97 19.20 -1.30
C TYR A 314 -7.25 19.69 -2.71
N SER A 315 -8.31 20.47 -2.93
CA SER A 315 -8.60 21.06 -4.25
C SER A 315 -7.46 21.95 -4.77
N VAL A 316 -6.76 22.64 -3.87
CA VAL A 316 -5.57 23.43 -4.21
C VAL A 316 -4.35 22.51 -4.41
N TYR A 317 -4.19 21.51 -3.54
CA TYR A 317 -3.11 20.50 -3.65
C TYR A 317 -3.13 19.78 -5.01
N GLU A 318 -4.30 19.30 -5.45
CA GLU A 318 -4.47 18.60 -6.74
C GLU A 318 -4.00 19.44 -7.95
N ALA A 319 -4.10 20.77 -7.84
CA ALA A 319 -3.67 21.68 -8.90
C ALA A 319 -2.15 21.86 -8.97
N ILE A 320 -1.40 21.61 -7.89
CA ILE A 320 0.04 21.93 -7.80
C ILE A 320 0.85 21.18 -8.86
N TYR A 321 0.57 19.90 -9.10
CA TYR A 321 1.30 19.12 -10.11
C TYR A 321 1.30 19.81 -11.47
N LYS A 322 0.14 20.24 -11.96
CA LYS A 322 0.02 20.89 -13.27
C LYS A 322 0.76 22.23 -13.31
N GLN A 323 0.79 22.96 -12.20
CA GLN A 323 1.44 24.26 -12.11
C GLN A 323 2.96 24.15 -11.98
N THR A 324 3.48 23.06 -11.40
CA THR A 324 4.92 22.91 -11.11
C THR A 324 5.64 22.00 -12.09
N LYS A 325 4.93 21.21 -12.89
CA LYS A 325 5.52 20.22 -13.82
C LYS A 325 6.54 20.86 -14.76
N GLN A 326 6.17 21.96 -15.45
CA GLN A 326 7.07 22.63 -16.38
C GLN A 326 8.26 23.26 -15.67
N LEU A 327 8.02 23.92 -14.52
CA LEU A 327 9.11 24.51 -13.72
C LEU A 327 10.13 23.47 -13.28
N THR A 328 9.66 22.28 -12.89
CA THR A 328 10.53 21.17 -12.49
C THR A 328 11.35 20.69 -13.69
N ALA A 329 10.74 20.52 -14.85
CA ALA A 329 11.43 20.11 -16.08
C ALA A 329 12.52 21.13 -16.47
N ASP A 330 12.21 22.42 -16.40
CA ASP A 330 13.18 23.50 -16.70
C ASP A 330 14.36 23.47 -15.73
N LEU A 331 14.11 23.28 -14.42
CA LEU A 331 15.17 23.16 -13.40
C LEU A 331 16.07 21.95 -13.66
N LEU A 332 15.50 20.80 -14.04
CA LEU A 332 16.29 19.58 -14.33
C LEU A 332 17.21 19.75 -15.56
N THR A 333 16.80 20.56 -16.55
CA THR A 333 17.66 20.84 -17.72
C THR A 333 18.87 21.71 -17.39
N ILE A 334 18.80 22.50 -16.31
CA ILE A 334 19.90 23.37 -15.85
C ILE A 334 20.87 22.58 -14.95
N THR A 335 20.37 21.60 -14.21
CA THR A 335 21.15 20.84 -13.21
C THR A 335 21.82 19.59 -13.75
N ASN A 336 21.45 19.13 -14.94
CA ASN A 336 22.10 18.05 -15.71
C ASN A 336 23.03 18.63 -16.77
#